data_9878c9258cf856e7eb8bbfbfac371b8c
#
_entry.id   9878c9258cf856e7eb8bbfbfac371b8c
#
_cell.length_a   1.000
_cell.length_b   1.000
_cell.length_c   1.000
_cell.angle_alpha   90.00
_cell.angle_beta   90.00
_cell.angle_gamma   90.00
#
_symmetry.space_group_name_H-M   'P 1'
#
loop_
_entity.id
_entity.type
_entity.pdbx_description
1 polymer ?
#
loop_
_entity_poly.entity_id
_entity_poly.type
_entity_poly.pdbx_seq_one_letter_code
_entity_poly.pdbx_strand_id
1 'polypeptide(L)'
;MKALIELLEKELNNRKEKKKNALVFKPRTYQKDIIDLYDNYNYFLLCWCRRMGKDLLALYLACKQCIDVSNSVVYYVFPTMKQGKMMILDGYSNSKKKIIDEIIDRNVLDLPLKSDKLYHSDNTIRFKNGSKIYFVGSQDANNKVGGNLDLLVISEMALIQNEDIMMYLIPSVVNIKGKIILVSTPRFGSEFNRMIEERPQKWYIDVLNALDSRAVEEDGTRVYTNEKLENVKTLMSESKFKQDILCDTDVENENAIYAESLQKAQWIKEINLSNKKLYVSEDLGINDSTALVFTMDNTIINHYANTDKATIHYIEYIKRFMKEHNIRDVEIILPHDARNRQDAIDYLTSRREAYSKHFRDVRVLRAYEVNKTIEITRHSIEQHKIKFLDCTSVRDMVRLMKAYEWKIDNSTGENLRVPVHGRGLAASNTCDALEYYCMRMFLEVYEKNIKDLDWGSYEN
;
A
#
# COMPACT_ATOMS: atom_id res chain seq x y z
N MET A 1 41.31 40.22 -14.26
CA MET A 1 39.90 39.92 -14.11
C MET A 1 39.33 39.08 -15.29
N LYS A 2 39.46 39.51 -16.56
CA LYS A 2 39.00 38.75 -17.74
C LYS A 2 39.58 37.33 -17.80
N ALA A 3 40.88 37.14 -17.68
CA ALA A 3 41.53 35.83 -17.72
C ALA A 3 41.08 34.89 -16.58
N LEU A 4 40.74 35.43 -15.41
CA LEU A 4 40.20 34.62 -14.30
C LEU A 4 38.76 34.18 -14.58
N ILE A 5 37.96 35.05 -15.18
CA ILE A 5 36.58 34.72 -15.59
C ILE A 5 36.59 33.63 -16.64
N GLU A 6 37.41 33.74 -17.69
CA GLU A 6 37.57 32.73 -18.73
C GLU A 6 38.06 31.38 -18.16
N LEU A 7 38.97 31.39 -17.19
CA LEU A 7 39.43 30.19 -16.52
C LEU A 7 38.31 29.51 -15.71
N LEU A 8 37.53 30.31 -14.97
CA LEU A 8 36.41 29.84 -14.18
C LEU A 8 35.27 29.28 -15.07
N GLU A 9 34.98 29.96 -16.19
CA GLU A 9 34.00 29.49 -17.17
C GLU A 9 34.44 28.16 -17.82
N LYS A 10 35.73 28.05 -18.18
CA LYS A 10 36.30 26.82 -18.72
C LYS A 10 36.24 25.66 -17.70
N GLU A 11 36.55 25.95 -16.46
CA GLU A 11 36.48 24.97 -15.37
C GLU A 11 35.04 24.56 -15.08
N LEU A 12 34.08 25.49 -15.12
CA LEU A 12 32.65 25.23 -14.97
C LEU A 12 32.12 24.36 -16.11
N ASN A 13 32.53 24.67 -17.35
CA ASN A 13 32.14 23.87 -18.51
C ASN A 13 32.73 22.45 -18.46
N ASN A 14 34.01 22.33 -18.07
CA ASN A 14 34.65 21.04 -17.87
C ASN A 14 33.94 20.20 -16.76
N ARG A 15 33.51 20.85 -15.68
CA ARG A 15 32.76 20.19 -14.62
C ARG A 15 31.37 19.74 -15.11
N LYS A 16 30.69 20.57 -15.91
CA LYS A 16 29.39 20.22 -16.52
C LYS A 16 29.54 19.05 -17.48
N GLU A 17 30.56 19.04 -18.34
CA GLU A 17 30.83 17.91 -19.24
C GLU A 17 31.18 16.61 -18.48
N LYS A 18 32.03 16.69 -17.46
CA LYS A 18 32.34 15.53 -16.62
C LYS A 18 31.10 14.99 -15.89
N LYS A 19 30.19 15.83 -15.42
CA LYS A 19 28.92 15.40 -14.84
C LYS A 19 28.00 14.74 -15.86
N LYS A 20 27.90 15.31 -17.08
CA LYS A 20 27.09 14.78 -18.17
C LYS A 20 27.59 13.40 -18.64
N ASN A 21 28.92 13.20 -18.68
CA ASN A 21 29.53 11.94 -19.09
C ASN A 21 29.53 10.87 -17.97
N ALA A 22 29.17 11.23 -16.75
CA ALA A 22 29.08 10.32 -15.61
C ALA A 22 27.82 9.44 -15.68
N LEU A 23 26.74 9.92 -16.29
CA LEU A 23 25.51 9.19 -16.51
C LEU A 23 25.53 8.59 -17.92
N VAL A 24 25.56 7.27 -18.00
CA VAL A 24 25.69 6.52 -19.28
C VAL A 24 24.36 5.93 -19.74
N PHE A 25 23.31 6.05 -18.94
CA PHE A 25 21.97 5.54 -19.25
C PHE A 25 21.39 6.19 -20.49
N LYS A 26 20.81 5.36 -21.35
CA LYS A 26 20.08 5.79 -22.55
C LYS A 26 18.58 5.68 -22.28
N PRO A 27 17.91 6.78 -21.91
CA PRO A 27 16.50 6.77 -21.57
C PRO A 27 15.64 6.69 -22.84
N ARG A 28 14.56 5.93 -22.78
CA ARG A 28 13.48 5.95 -23.78
C ARG A 28 12.78 7.31 -23.79
N THR A 29 12.02 7.62 -24.82
CA THR A 29 11.37 8.95 -24.98
C THR A 29 10.55 9.33 -23.75
N TYR A 30 9.64 8.46 -23.29
CA TYR A 30 8.81 8.72 -22.12
C TYR A 30 9.61 8.83 -20.78
N GLN A 31 10.80 8.23 -20.73
CA GLN A 31 11.70 8.40 -19.59
C GLN A 31 12.41 9.76 -19.64
N LYS A 32 12.75 10.25 -20.87
CA LYS A 32 13.30 11.60 -21.07
C LYS A 32 12.32 12.67 -20.60
N ASP A 33 11.03 12.50 -20.89
CA ASP A 33 9.98 13.42 -20.43
C ASP A 33 10.01 13.59 -18.91
N ILE A 34 10.17 12.50 -18.14
CA ILE A 34 10.30 12.56 -16.68
C ILE A 34 11.61 13.21 -16.23
N ILE A 35 12.72 12.92 -16.93
CA ILE A 35 14.03 13.53 -16.63
C ILE A 35 13.97 15.05 -16.82
N ASP A 36 13.34 15.52 -17.89
CA ASP A 36 13.19 16.95 -18.19
C ASP A 36 12.28 17.66 -17.17
N LEU A 37 11.32 16.95 -16.62
CA LEU A 37 10.43 17.46 -15.57
C LEU A 37 11.03 17.38 -14.16
N TYR A 38 12.18 16.70 -13.98
CA TYR A 38 12.73 16.41 -12.65
C TYR A 38 13.02 17.65 -11.84
N ASP A 39 13.46 18.72 -12.46
CA ASP A 39 13.78 19.98 -11.76
C ASP A 39 12.54 20.83 -11.48
N ASN A 40 11.40 20.55 -12.15
CA ASN A 40 10.16 21.32 -12.02
C ASN A 40 9.24 20.80 -10.90
N TYR A 41 9.39 19.54 -10.51
CA TYR A 41 8.56 18.89 -9.49
C TYR A 41 9.42 18.30 -8.38
N ASN A 42 8.89 18.32 -7.15
CA ASN A 42 9.54 17.66 -6.02
C ASN A 42 8.98 16.25 -5.77
N TYR A 43 7.77 15.96 -6.23
CA TYR A 43 7.08 14.71 -5.94
C TYR A 43 6.62 14.04 -7.23
N PHE A 44 7.02 12.78 -7.42
CA PHE A 44 6.69 11.96 -8.58
C PHE A 44 6.04 10.66 -8.16
N LEU A 45 4.95 10.28 -8.84
CA LEU A 45 4.34 8.97 -8.76
C LEU A 45 4.26 8.37 -10.17
N LEU A 46 5.00 7.28 -10.39
CA LEU A 46 5.09 6.63 -11.69
C LEU A 46 4.45 5.24 -11.61
N CYS A 47 3.20 5.16 -12.06
CA CYS A 47 2.46 3.91 -12.20
C CYS A 47 2.68 3.35 -13.60
N TRP A 48 3.78 2.64 -13.77
CA TRP A 48 4.16 2.08 -15.07
C TRP A 48 4.06 0.57 -15.06
N CYS A 49 3.55 0.00 -16.13
CA CYS A 49 3.45 -1.43 -16.26
C CYS A 49 4.82 -2.13 -16.19
N ARG A 50 4.82 -3.44 -16.04
CA ARG A 50 6.06 -4.21 -15.96
C ARG A 50 6.92 -4.00 -17.21
N ARG A 51 8.25 -4.04 -17.05
CA ARG A 51 9.26 -3.92 -18.14
C ARG A 51 9.34 -2.53 -18.81
N MET A 52 8.65 -1.51 -18.32
CA MET A 52 8.79 -0.13 -18.81
C MET A 52 10.03 0.60 -18.25
N GLY A 53 10.83 -0.05 -17.41
CA GLY A 53 12.08 0.51 -16.90
C GLY A 53 11.89 1.61 -15.85
N LYS A 54 10.80 1.54 -15.05
CA LYS A 54 10.53 2.49 -13.97
C LYS A 54 11.64 2.52 -12.91
N ASP A 55 12.17 1.35 -12.53
CA ASP A 55 13.25 1.25 -11.54
C ASP A 55 14.59 1.72 -12.09
N LEU A 56 14.86 1.50 -13.39
CA LEU A 56 16.06 2.03 -14.04
C LEU A 56 16.04 3.56 -14.09
N LEU A 57 14.88 4.15 -14.40
CA LEU A 57 14.69 5.60 -14.36
C LEU A 57 14.84 6.15 -12.94
N ALA A 58 14.24 5.51 -11.95
CA ALA A 58 14.35 5.92 -10.56
C ALA A 58 15.81 5.86 -10.06
N LEU A 59 16.56 4.81 -10.44
CA LEU A 59 17.99 4.70 -10.14
C LEU A 59 18.81 5.78 -10.86
N TYR A 60 18.48 6.06 -12.11
CA TYR A 60 19.12 7.14 -12.87
C TYR A 60 18.92 8.50 -12.15
N LEU A 61 17.70 8.81 -11.72
CA LEU A 61 17.39 10.05 -11.02
C LEU A 61 18.09 10.12 -9.65
N ALA A 62 18.19 8.98 -8.95
CA ALA A 62 18.97 8.88 -7.71
C ALA A 62 20.47 9.16 -7.93
N CYS A 63 21.05 8.59 -8.98
CA CYS A 63 22.44 8.86 -9.37
C CYS A 63 22.62 10.32 -9.82
N LYS A 64 21.67 10.86 -10.62
CA LYS A 64 21.66 12.27 -11.03
C LYS A 64 21.69 13.20 -9.83
N GLN A 65 20.84 12.97 -8.82
CA GLN A 65 20.83 13.72 -7.58
C GLN A 65 22.21 13.72 -6.90
N CYS A 66 22.83 12.53 -6.78
CA CYS A 66 24.15 12.38 -6.17
C CYS A 66 25.29 13.04 -6.96
N ILE A 67 25.19 13.13 -8.29
CA ILE A 67 26.21 13.78 -9.14
C ILE A 67 26.04 15.29 -9.11
N ASP A 68 24.81 15.77 -9.17
CA ASP A 68 24.50 17.20 -9.25
C ASP A 68 24.73 17.91 -7.91
N VAL A 69 24.43 17.24 -6.80
CA VAL A 69 24.54 17.79 -5.44
C VAL A 69 25.59 17.00 -4.66
N SER A 70 26.67 17.68 -4.23
CA SER A 70 27.70 17.05 -3.38
C SER A 70 27.17 16.79 -1.98
N ASN A 71 27.62 15.71 -1.34
CA ASN A 71 27.17 15.24 -0.03
C ASN A 71 25.68 14.94 0.05
N SER A 72 25.02 14.69 -1.08
CA SER A 72 23.61 14.34 -1.12
C SER A 72 23.35 12.97 -0.49
N VAL A 73 22.25 12.87 0.25
CA VAL A 73 21.79 11.65 0.91
C VAL A 73 20.51 11.17 0.24
N VAL A 74 20.58 10.00 -0.36
CA VAL A 74 19.46 9.39 -1.05
C VAL A 74 19.08 8.08 -0.37
N TYR A 75 17.81 7.88 -0.09
CA TYR A 75 17.28 6.56 0.31
C TYR A 75 16.52 5.95 -0.85
N TYR A 76 16.87 4.69 -1.13
CA TYR A 76 16.16 3.85 -2.08
C TYR A 76 15.54 2.66 -1.34
N VAL A 77 14.23 2.71 -1.17
CA VAL A 77 13.46 1.77 -0.34
C VAL A 77 12.80 0.71 -1.24
N PHE A 78 12.86 -0.55 -0.81
CA PHE A 78 12.21 -1.70 -1.42
C PHE A 78 11.27 -2.39 -0.42
N PRO A 79 10.29 -3.18 -0.88
CA PRO A 79 9.50 -4.02 0.01
C PRO A 79 10.39 -4.90 0.90
N THR A 80 11.41 -5.53 0.32
CA THR A 80 12.44 -6.27 1.06
C THR A 80 13.84 -5.96 0.53
N MET A 81 14.84 -5.99 1.40
CA MET A 81 16.24 -5.79 0.99
C MET A 81 16.71 -6.88 0.00
N LYS A 82 16.17 -8.12 0.12
CA LYS A 82 16.46 -9.20 -0.81
C LYS A 82 16.05 -8.84 -2.25
N GLN A 83 14.86 -8.26 -2.44
CA GLN A 83 14.41 -7.79 -3.75
C GLN A 83 15.32 -6.67 -4.29
N GLY A 84 15.66 -5.68 -3.46
CA GLY A 84 16.56 -4.59 -3.85
C GLY A 84 17.92 -5.09 -4.33
N LYS A 85 18.51 -6.07 -3.62
CA LYS A 85 19.77 -6.70 -4.05
C LYS A 85 19.62 -7.40 -5.39
N MET A 86 18.62 -8.24 -5.56
CA MET A 86 18.40 -8.99 -6.81
C MET A 86 18.10 -8.09 -8.01
N MET A 87 17.35 -7.00 -7.80
CA MET A 87 16.90 -6.13 -8.88
C MET A 87 17.97 -5.12 -9.30
N ILE A 88 18.71 -4.53 -8.37
CA ILE A 88 19.61 -3.40 -8.62
C ILE A 88 21.06 -3.74 -8.30
N LEU A 89 21.37 -4.08 -7.04
CA LEU A 89 22.77 -4.16 -6.60
C LEU A 89 23.55 -5.31 -7.24
N ASP A 90 22.92 -6.47 -7.35
CA ASP A 90 23.50 -7.68 -7.96
C ASP A 90 22.83 -8.00 -9.31
N GLY A 91 21.83 -7.18 -9.75
CA GLY A 91 21.06 -7.40 -10.96
C GLY A 91 21.85 -7.18 -12.25
N TYR A 92 21.39 -7.86 -13.30
CA TYR A 92 21.93 -7.73 -14.66
C TYR A 92 20.84 -7.28 -15.62
N SER A 93 21.22 -6.43 -16.57
CA SER A 93 20.36 -6.00 -17.67
C SER A 93 20.23 -7.11 -18.74
N ASN A 94 19.36 -6.87 -19.72
CA ASN A 94 19.25 -7.76 -20.90
C ASN A 94 20.56 -7.85 -21.70
N SER A 95 21.42 -6.82 -21.64
CA SER A 95 22.75 -6.80 -22.25
C SER A 95 23.81 -7.55 -21.43
N LYS A 96 23.40 -8.23 -20.34
CA LYS A 96 24.27 -8.92 -19.38
C LYS A 96 25.29 -8.03 -18.65
N LYS A 97 25.07 -6.72 -18.63
CA LYS A 97 25.82 -5.78 -17.81
C LYS A 97 25.14 -5.63 -16.45
N LYS A 98 25.91 -5.30 -15.41
CA LYS A 98 25.32 -4.96 -14.12
C LYS A 98 24.41 -3.74 -14.26
N ILE A 99 23.29 -3.71 -13.57
CA ILE A 99 22.30 -2.61 -13.64
C ILE A 99 22.96 -1.26 -13.32
N ILE A 100 23.85 -1.22 -12.32
CA ILE A 100 24.56 0.01 -11.95
C ILE A 100 25.44 0.52 -13.10
N ASP A 101 26.11 -0.37 -13.83
CA ASP A 101 26.96 0.00 -14.99
C ASP A 101 26.16 0.48 -16.22
N GLU A 102 24.87 0.17 -16.29
CA GLU A 102 23.97 0.73 -17.31
C GLU A 102 23.57 2.18 -16.99
N ILE A 103 23.74 2.60 -15.75
CA ILE A 103 23.30 3.91 -15.28
C ILE A 103 24.46 4.89 -15.14
N ILE A 104 25.61 4.44 -14.58
CA ILE A 104 26.65 5.35 -14.14
C ILE A 104 28.05 4.81 -14.45
N ASP A 105 28.96 5.72 -14.83
CA ASP A 105 30.37 5.43 -14.98
C ASP A 105 31.01 5.16 -13.59
N ARG A 106 31.72 4.04 -13.47
CA ARG A 106 32.43 3.66 -12.23
C ARG A 106 33.43 4.69 -11.74
N ASN A 107 33.97 5.52 -12.64
CA ASN A 107 34.98 6.53 -12.33
C ASN A 107 34.49 7.60 -11.32
N VAL A 108 33.18 7.76 -11.17
CA VAL A 108 32.62 8.72 -10.19
C VAL A 108 32.29 8.05 -8.84
N LEU A 109 32.39 6.73 -8.77
CA LEU A 109 32.11 5.98 -7.55
C LEU A 109 33.34 5.85 -6.66
N ASP A 110 33.09 5.87 -5.35
CA ASP A 110 34.00 5.43 -4.30
C ASP A 110 33.73 3.93 -4.07
N LEU A 111 34.53 3.09 -4.70
CA LEU A 111 34.33 1.65 -4.72
C LEU A 111 34.96 0.96 -3.50
N PRO A 112 34.38 -0.14 -3.02
CA PRO A 112 34.95 -0.89 -1.90
C PRO A 112 36.29 -1.54 -2.28
N LEU A 113 37.23 -1.48 -1.36
CA LEU A 113 38.56 -2.09 -1.56
C LEU A 113 38.42 -3.62 -1.64
N LYS A 114 39.17 -4.23 -2.59
CA LYS A 114 39.27 -5.69 -2.77
C LYS A 114 37.91 -6.39 -3.03
N SER A 115 36.99 -5.73 -3.69
CA SER A 115 35.68 -6.30 -4.04
C SER A 115 35.29 -5.94 -5.46
N ASP A 116 34.68 -6.89 -6.19
CA ASP A 116 34.10 -6.66 -7.52
C ASP A 116 32.71 -6.02 -7.46
N LYS A 117 32.20 -5.76 -6.25
CA LYS A 117 30.89 -5.13 -6.04
C LYS A 117 30.97 -3.61 -6.29
N LEU A 118 29.89 -3.06 -6.83
CA LEU A 118 29.73 -1.62 -7.07
C LEU A 118 29.10 -0.90 -5.87
N TYR A 119 28.89 -1.61 -4.78
CA TYR A 119 28.31 -1.10 -3.52
C TYR A 119 29.06 -1.64 -2.30
N HIS A 120 29.04 -0.90 -1.19
CA HIS A 120 29.66 -1.25 0.07
C HIS A 120 28.85 -2.30 0.86
N SER A 121 29.46 -2.94 1.87
CA SER A 121 28.86 -4.00 2.68
C SER A 121 27.58 -3.58 3.42
N ASP A 122 27.41 -2.29 3.67
CA ASP A 122 26.23 -1.66 4.26
C ASP A 122 25.11 -1.40 3.23
N ASN A 123 25.19 -1.98 2.03
CA ASN A 123 24.27 -1.77 0.91
C ASN A 123 24.20 -0.30 0.44
N THR A 124 25.33 0.37 0.39
CA THR A 124 25.45 1.77 0.02
C THR A 124 26.28 1.93 -1.25
N ILE A 125 25.76 2.68 -2.23
CA ILE A 125 26.58 3.21 -3.33
C ILE A 125 27.13 4.55 -2.86
N ARG A 126 28.46 4.70 -2.92
CA ARG A 126 29.16 5.92 -2.50
C ARG A 126 29.80 6.60 -3.68
N PHE A 127 29.71 7.93 -3.70
CA PHE A 127 30.26 8.79 -4.75
C PHE A 127 31.49 9.53 -4.22
N LYS A 128 32.46 9.79 -5.11
CA LYS A 128 33.69 10.53 -4.77
C LYS A 128 33.45 11.97 -4.27
N ASN A 129 32.26 12.54 -4.56
CA ASN A 129 31.86 13.87 -4.08
C ASN A 129 31.20 13.85 -2.70
N GLY A 130 31.24 12.71 -1.98
CA GLY A 130 30.66 12.52 -0.65
C GLY A 130 29.19 12.09 -0.64
N SER A 131 28.50 12.09 -1.79
CA SER A 131 27.10 11.68 -1.88
C SER A 131 26.94 10.17 -1.70
N LYS A 132 25.75 9.74 -1.25
CA LYS A 132 25.46 8.34 -0.95
C LYS A 132 24.02 7.96 -1.31
N ILE A 133 23.86 6.74 -1.85
CA ILE A 133 22.55 6.09 -2.01
C ILE A 133 22.52 4.90 -1.05
N TYR A 134 21.62 4.94 -0.08
CA TYR A 134 21.34 3.85 0.85
C TYR A 134 20.21 2.99 0.32
N PHE A 135 20.44 1.69 0.16
CA PHE A 135 19.42 0.73 -0.20
C PHE A 135 18.85 0.09 1.06
N VAL A 136 17.54 0.18 1.25
CA VAL A 136 16.87 -0.13 2.51
C VAL A 136 15.65 -1.00 2.23
N GLY A 137 15.45 -2.05 3.03
CA GLY A 137 14.16 -2.77 3.07
C GLY A 137 13.13 -1.97 3.86
N SER A 138 11.86 -2.09 3.51
CA SER A 138 10.78 -1.35 4.17
C SER A 138 10.71 -1.62 5.68
N GLN A 139 11.02 -2.83 6.10
CA GLN A 139 11.02 -3.22 7.52
C GLN A 139 12.14 -2.55 8.35
N ASP A 140 13.23 -2.16 7.67
CA ASP A 140 14.39 -1.53 8.32
C ASP A 140 14.38 0.00 8.22
N ALA A 141 13.42 0.56 7.49
CA ALA A 141 13.35 2.00 7.22
C ALA A 141 13.20 2.81 8.51
N ASN A 142 12.40 2.33 9.46
CA ASN A 142 12.15 3.00 10.74
C ASN A 142 13.41 3.11 11.62
N ASN A 143 14.35 2.16 11.51
CA ASN A 143 15.59 2.13 12.30
C ASN A 143 16.66 3.06 11.73
N LYS A 144 16.47 3.62 10.53
CA LYS A 144 17.43 4.47 9.84
C LYS A 144 17.01 5.94 9.77
N VAL A 145 15.93 6.31 10.46
CA VAL A 145 15.46 7.70 10.56
C VAL A 145 16.41 8.50 11.45
N GLY A 146 17.10 9.48 10.92
CA GLY A 146 18.02 10.30 11.71
C GLY A 146 18.75 11.40 10.95
N GLY A 147 18.37 11.69 9.71
CA GLY A 147 19.00 12.72 8.90
C GLY A 147 18.05 13.31 7.85
N ASN A 148 18.48 14.42 7.26
CA ASN A 148 17.79 15.02 6.13
C ASN A 148 18.05 14.18 4.86
N LEU A 149 17.01 14.00 4.04
CA LEU A 149 17.07 13.27 2.78
C LEU A 149 16.85 14.20 1.60
N ASP A 150 17.82 14.29 0.70
CA ASP A 150 17.69 15.06 -0.53
C ASP A 150 16.75 14.38 -1.53
N LEU A 151 16.72 13.05 -1.52
CA LEU A 151 15.81 12.24 -2.34
C LEU A 151 15.40 10.96 -1.61
N LEU A 152 14.11 10.67 -1.65
CA LEU A 152 13.52 9.41 -1.25
C LEU A 152 12.93 8.73 -2.48
N VAL A 153 13.42 7.54 -2.80
CA VAL A 153 12.84 6.65 -3.82
C VAL A 153 12.18 5.48 -3.12
N ILE A 154 10.92 5.19 -3.45
CA ILE A 154 10.21 4.00 -2.96
C ILE A 154 9.81 3.16 -4.16
N SER A 155 10.48 2.02 -4.32
CA SER A 155 10.23 1.05 -5.39
C SER A 155 9.20 0.03 -4.97
N GLU A 156 8.34 -0.37 -5.91
CA GLU A 156 7.21 -1.29 -5.70
C GLU A 156 6.35 -0.88 -4.49
N MET A 157 6.06 0.42 -4.39
CA MET A 157 5.36 1.01 -3.25
C MET A 157 4.02 0.33 -2.97
N ALA A 158 3.28 -0.07 -4.00
CA ALA A 158 2.00 -0.75 -3.82
C ALA A 158 2.09 -2.12 -3.10
N LEU A 159 3.31 -2.69 -2.96
CA LEU A 159 3.57 -3.92 -2.21
C LEU A 159 4.03 -3.63 -0.77
N ILE A 160 4.26 -2.38 -0.42
CA ILE A 160 4.71 -1.99 0.91
C ILE A 160 3.48 -1.78 1.78
N GLN A 161 3.31 -2.66 2.76
CA GLN A 161 2.21 -2.62 3.72
C GLN A 161 2.50 -1.75 4.95
N ASN A 162 3.72 -1.24 5.07
CA ASN A 162 4.14 -0.45 6.23
C ASN A 162 3.84 1.04 5.98
N GLU A 163 2.70 1.52 6.46
CA GLU A 163 2.31 2.93 6.41
C GLU A 163 3.31 3.84 7.15
N ASP A 164 4.02 3.30 8.12
CA ASP A 164 5.04 4.01 8.90
C ASP A 164 6.16 4.58 8.03
N ILE A 165 6.50 3.94 6.90
CA ILE A 165 7.55 4.44 6.00
C ILE A 165 7.24 5.85 5.53
N MET A 166 6.01 6.09 5.10
CA MET A 166 5.59 7.42 4.64
C MET A 166 5.59 8.41 5.81
N MET A 167 5.14 7.96 6.99
CA MET A 167 5.08 8.79 8.19
C MET A 167 6.47 9.21 8.69
N TYR A 168 7.43 8.31 8.70
CA TYR A 168 8.76 8.58 9.27
C TYR A 168 9.76 9.19 8.26
N LEU A 169 9.72 8.78 6.98
CA LEU A 169 10.70 9.25 6.00
C LEU A 169 10.28 10.56 5.31
N ILE A 170 8.99 10.80 5.09
CA ILE A 170 8.52 12.05 4.46
C ILE A 170 8.98 13.31 5.19
N PRO A 171 8.87 13.44 6.53
CA PRO A 171 9.34 14.62 7.22
C PRO A 171 10.82 14.94 6.98
N SER A 172 11.67 13.88 6.89
CA SER A 172 13.10 14.04 6.62
C SER A 172 13.40 14.62 5.23
N VAL A 173 12.51 14.40 4.27
CA VAL A 173 12.59 14.95 2.90
C VAL A 173 12.02 16.38 2.87
N VAL A 174 10.82 16.57 3.44
CA VAL A 174 10.08 17.83 3.36
C VAL A 174 10.81 18.98 4.05
N ASN A 175 11.47 18.70 5.17
CA ASN A 175 12.21 19.71 5.96
C ASN A 175 13.28 20.46 5.15
N ILE A 176 13.90 19.80 4.17
CA ILE A 176 14.94 20.41 3.32
C ILE A 176 14.48 20.66 1.89
N LYS A 177 13.18 20.53 1.61
CA LYS A 177 12.59 20.62 0.27
C LYS A 177 13.17 19.58 -0.70
N GLY A 178 13.50 18.41 -0.21
CA GLY A 178 13.96 17.27 -1.00
C GLY A 178 12.89 16.72 -1.93
N LYS A 179 13.23 15.67 -2.66
CA LYS A 179 12.35 15.06 -3.66
C LYS A 179 11.86 13.68 -3.23
N ILE A 180 10.70 13.27 -3.73
CA ILE A 180 10.12 11.94 -3.51
C ILE A 180 9.76 11.34 -4.88
N ILE A 181 10.16 10.09 -5.10
CA ILE A 181 9.80 9.31 -6.29
C ILE A 181 9.18 8.00 -5.83
N LEU A 182 7.91 7.80 -6.16
CA LEU A 182 7.17 6.56 -5.92
C LEU A 182 7.02 5.82 -7.24
N VAL A 183 7.47 4.58 -7.30
CA VAL A 183 7.32 3.74 -8.50
C VAL A 183 6.68 2.41 -8.14
N SER A 184 5.66 2.00 -8.91
CA SER A 184 5.02 0.68 -8.76
C SER A 184 4.20 0.30 -10.00
N THR A 185 3.75 -0.94 -10.05
CA THR A 185 2.50 -1.34 -10.70
C THR A 185 1.36 -1.19 -9.69
N PRO A 186 0.11 -0.98 -10.14
CA PRO A 186 -1.00 -0.80 -9.21
C PRO A 186 -1.30 -2.08 -8.42
N ARG A 187 -1.84 -1.92 -7.22
CA ARG A 187 -2.39 -3.01 -6.39
C ARG A 187 -3.68 -2.50 -5.76
N PHE A 188 -4.73 -3.27 -5.92
CA PHE A 188 -6.03 -2.92 -5.37
C PHE A 188 -5.94 -2.60 -3.87
N GLY A 189 -6.61 -1.53 -3.42
CA GLY A 189 -6.64 -1.12 -2.02
C GLY A 189 -5.34 -0.51 -1.47
N SER A 190 -4.26 -0.43 -2.26
CA SER A 190 -3.01 0.18 -1.81
C SER A 190 -3.10 1.70 -1.72
N GLU A 191 -2.29 2.30 -0.83
CA GLU A 191 -2.10 3.75 -0.75
C GLU A 191 -1.61 4.33 -2.09
N PHE A 192 -0.80 3.58 -2.83
CA PHE A 192 -0.33 3.96 -4.15
C PHE A 192 -1.49 4.16 -5.13
N ASN A 193 -2.47 3.24 -5.16
CA ASN A 193 -3.67 3.38 -6.00
C ASN A 193 -4.53 4.57 -5.55
N ARG A 194 -4.70 4.76 -4.23
CA ARG A 194 -5.42 5.90 -3.69
C ARG A 194 -4.83 7.24 -4.17
N MET A 195 -3.50 7.36 -4.16
CA MET A 195 -2.83 8.56 -4.66
C MET A 195 -3.02 8.77 -6.17
N ILE A 196 -3.12 7.70 -6.97
CA ILE A 196 -3.44 7.81 -8.41
C ILE A 196 -4.85 8.37 -8.63
N GLU A 197 -5.83 7.91 -7.84
CA GLU A 197 -7.23 8.33 -7.93
C GLU A 197 -7.43 9.77 -7.44
N GLU A 198 -6.88 10.11 -6.27
CA GLU A 198 -7.06 11.42 -5.62
C GLU A 198 -6.26 12.54 -6.29
N ARG A 199 -5.19 12.21 -7.00
CA ARG A 199 -4.28 13.16 -7.68
C ARG A 199 -3.91 14.35 -6.79
N PRO A 200 -3.21 14.12 -5.66
CA PRO A 200 -2.92 15.20 -4.72
C PRO A 200 -2.10 16.31 -5.39
N GLN A 201 -2.43 17.56 -5.07
CA GLN A 201 -1.72 18.72 -5.60
C GLN A 201 -0.22 18.63 -5.31
N LYS A 202 0.62 19.16 -6.19
CA LYS A 202 2.09 19.14 -6.15
C LYS A 202 2.74 17.81 -6.54
N TRP A 203 1.98 16.74 -6.79
CA TRP A 203 2.51 15.49 -7.33
C TRP A 203 2.41 15.48 -8.86
N TYR A 204 3.51 15.12 -9.50
CA TYR A 204 3.48 14.70 -10.89
C TYR A 204 3.12 13.21 -10.92
N ILE A 205 1.97 12.89 -11.49
CA ILE A 205 1.45 11.52 -11.55
C ILE A 205 1.38 11.10 -13.00
N ASP A 206 2.15 10.06 -13.35
CA ASP A 206 2.16 9.47 -14.67
C ASP A 206 1.76 8.00 -14.62
N VAL A 207 0.78 7.63 -15.44
CA VAL A 207 0.32 6.26 -15.61
C VAL A 207 0.68 5.84 -17.03
N LEU A 208 1.49 4.77 -17.17
CA LEU A 208 1.97 4.26 -18.45
C LEU A 208 1.70 2.76 -18.54
N ASN A 209 0.72 2.38 -19.34
CA ASN A 209 0.40 0.99 -19.64
C ASN A 209 1.02 0.49 -20.96
N ALA A 210 0.91 -0.81 -21.22
CA ALA A 210 1.50 -1.42 -22.42
C ALA A 210 0.86 -0.95 -23.74
N LEU A 211 -0.35 -0.42 -23.72
CA LEU A 211 -1.07 0.07 -24.90
C LEU A 211 -0.90 1.57 -25.12
N ASP A 212 -0.29 2.29 -24.18
CA ASP A 212 -0.04 3.73 -24.31
C ASP A 212 0.84 4.01 -25.54
N SER A 213 0.49 4.99 -26.36
CA SER A 213 1.23 5.36 -27.56
C SER A 213 2.67 5.78 -27.30
N ARG A 214 2.96 6.30 -26.10
CA ARG A 214 4.31 6.69 -25.64
C ARG A 214 5.22 5.49 -25.37
N ALA A 215 4.66 4.28 -25.17
CA ALA A 215 5.38 3.07 -24.80
C ALA A 215 6.20 2.48 -25.96
N VAL A 216 7.20 3.24 -26.39
CA VAL A 216 8.08 2.90 -27.52
C VAL A 216 9.56 2.92 -27.12
N GLU A 217 10.36 2.10 -27.80
CA GLU A 217 11.82 2.12 -27.74
C GLU A 217 12.37 3.36 -28.47
N GLU A 218 13.70 3.60 -28.43
CA GLU A 218 14.33 4.72 -29.10
C GLU A 218 14.14 4.69 -30.65
N ASP A 219 14.03 3.51 -31.23
CA ASP A 219 13.80 3.31 -32.68
C ASP A 219 12.32 3.42 -33.09
N GLY A 220 11.43 3.76 -32.16
CA GLY A 220 9.99 3.89 -32.38
C GLY A 220 9.23 2.56 -32.35
N THR A 221 9.88 1.43 -32.12
CA THR A 221 9.19 0.15 -31.96
C THR A 221 8.44 0.09 -30.62
N ARG A 222 7.30 -0.62 -30.58
CA ARG A 222 6.53 -0.80 -29.34
C ARG A 222 7.34 -1.63 -28.34
N VAL A 223 7.39 -1.20 -27.07
CA VAL A 223 7.97 -1.99 -25.97
C VAL A 223 7.21 -3.32 -25.83
N TYR A 224 5.88 -3.26 -25.94
CA TYR A 224 5.01 -4.41 -26.07
C TYR A 224 4.45 -4.49 -27.49
N THR A 225 4.99 -5.39 -28.30
CA THR A 225 4.41 -5.75 -29.60
C THR A 225 3.13 -6.57 -29.40
N ASN A 226 2.26 -6.63 -30.42
CA ASN A 226 1.04 -7.44 -30.36
C ASN A 226 1.35 -8.91 -29.99
N GLU A 227 2.39 -9.48 -30.55
CA GLU A 227 2.86 -10.83 -30.26
C GLU A 227 3.25 -10.99 -28.77
N LYS A 228 4.02 -10.04 -28.21
CA LYS A 228 4.37 -10.06 -26.78
C LYS A 228 3.13 -9.92 -25.88
N LEU A 229 2.18 -9.08 -26.26
CA LEU A 229 0.94 -8.90 -25.48
C LEU A 229 0.10 -10.18 -25.46
N GLU A 230 -0.08 -10.83 -26.62
CA GLU A 230 -0.80 -12.12 -26.70
C GLU A 230 -0.08 -13.21 -25.88
N ASN A 231 1.24 -13.32 -26.01
CA ASN A 231 2.02 -14.28 -25.24
C ASN A 231 1.86 -14.05 -23.71
N VAL A 232 1.93 -12.79 -23.26
CA VAL A 232 1.76 -12.48 -21.85
C VAL A 232 0.33 -12.78 -21.39
N LYS A 233 -0.68 -12.48 -22.20
CA LYS A 233 -2.09 -12.72 -21.89
C LYS A 233 -2.42 -14.22 -21.74
N THR A 234 -1.74 -15.10 -22.49
CA THR A 234 -1.91 -16.55 -22.33
C THR A 234 -1.21 -17.12 -21.09
N LEU A 235 -0.24 -16.40 -20.50
CA LEU A 235 0.58 -16.88 -19.40
C LEU A 235 0.14 -16.36 -18.01
N MET A 236 -0.85 -15.49 -17.95
CA MET A 236 -1.35 -14.93 -16.69
C MET A 236 -2.89 -14.81 -16.71
N SER A 237 -3.50 -14.71 -15.53
CA SER A 237 -4.92 -14.46 -15.42
C SER A 237 -5.31 -13.10 -15.99
N GLU A 238 -6.59 -12.94 -16.36
CA GLU A 238 -7.11 -11.68 -16.91
C GLU A 238 -6.94 -10.51 -15.93
N SER A 239 -7.24 -10.71 -14.65
CA SER A 239 -7.05 -9.69 -13.62
C SER A 239 -5.58 -9.29 -13.49
N LYS A 240 -4.67 -10.26 -13.48
CA LYS A 240 -3.25 -9.97 -13.40
C LYS A 240 -2.74 -9.22 -14.65
N PHE A 241 -3.26 -9.55 -15.82
CA PHE A 241 -2.96 -8.83 -17.07
C PHE A 241 -3.46 -7.38 -16.99
N LYS A 242 -4.72 -7.17 -16.59
CA LYS A 242 -5.27 -5.82 -16.39
C LYS A 242 -4.42 -5.01 -15.42
N GLN A 243 -4.10 -5.57 -14.26
CA GLN A 243 -3.33 -4.90 -13.22
C GLN A 243 -1.88 -4.61 -13.62
N ASP A 244 -1.11 -5.64 -14.02
CA ASP A 244 0.34 -5.53 -14.19
C ASP A 244 0.76 -4.96 -15.56
N ILE A 245 -0.11 -5.11 -16.59
CA ILE A 245 0.17 -4.74 -17.98
C ILE A 245 -0.65 -3.53 -18.42
N LEU A 246 -1.93 -3.46 -18.06
CA LEU A 246 -2.78 -2.33 -18.42
C LEU A 246 -2.82 -1.24 -17.33
N CYS A 247 -2.15 -1.43 -16.20
CA CYS A 247 -2.13 -0.50 -15.05
C CYS A 247 -3.54 -0.13 -14.55
N ASP A 248 -4.47 -1.09 -14.63
CA ASP A 248 -5.82 -0.91 -14.13
C ASP A 248 -5.80 -0.92 -12.60
N THR A 249 -6.31 0.14 -11.97
CA THR A 249 -6.35 0.33 -10.53
C THR A 249 -7.55 -0.33 -9.86
N ASP A 250 -8.59 -0.65 -10.64
CA ASP A 250 -9.85 -1.22 -10.15
C ASP A 250 -9.94 -2.75 -10.25
N VAL A 251 -8.86 -3.41 -10.64
CA VAL A 251 -8.83 -4.86 -10.76
C VAL A 251 -8.93 -5.49 -9.39
N GLU A 252 -10.07 -6.12 -9.12
CA GLU A 252 -10.30 -6.89 -7.91
C GLU A 252 -9.34 -8.09 -7.85
N ASN A 253 -8.87 -8.39 -6.65
CA ASN A 253 -8.04 -9.57 -6.43
C ASN A 253 -8.91 -10.84 -6.57
N GLU A 254 -8.51 -11.76 -7.44
CA GLU A 254 -9.21 -13.05 -7.66
C GLU A 254 -9.34 -13.89 -6.38
N ASN A 255 -8.48 -13.65 -5.40
CA ASN A 255 -8.49 -14.33 -4.11
C ASN A 255 -9.18 -13.53 -3.01
N ALA A 256 -9.78 -12.39 -3.35
CA ALA A 256 -10.50 -11.57 -2.39
C ALA A 256 -11.70 -12.33 -1.80
N ILE A 257 -11.77 -12.35 -0.48
CA ILE A 257 -12.76 -13.14 0.27
C ILE A 257 -14.19 -12.64 0.00
N TYR A 258 -14.37 -11.32 -0.08
CA TYR A 258 -15.68 -10.68 -0.19
C TYR A 258 -16.02 -10.11 -1.57
N ALA A 259 -15.13 -10.22 -2.57
CA ALA A 259 -15.32 -9.57 -3.88
C ALA A 259 -16.66 -9.93 -4.53
N GLU A 260 -16.98 -11.22 -4.61
CA GLU A 260 -18.24 -11.71 -5.21
C GLU A 260 -19.48 -11.25 -4.44
N SER A 261 -19.44 -11.32 -3.11
CA SER A 261 -20.57 -10.89 -2.27
C SER A 261 -20.78 -9.39 -2.36
N LEU A 262 -19.72 -8.60 -2.44
CA LEU A 262 -19.79 -7.14 -2.57
C LEU A 262 -20.36 -6.68 -3.91
N GLN A 263 -20.24 -7.47 -4.99
CA GLN A 263 -20.93 -7.18 -6.26
C GLN A 263 -22.46 -7.21 -6.11
N LYS A 264 -22.96 -8.00 -5.16
CA LYS A 264 -24.40 -8.11 -4.84
C LYS A 264 -24.83 -7.16 -3.72
N ALA A 265 -23.90 -6.33 -3.18
CA ALA A 265 -24.17 -5.45 -2.04
C ALA A 265 -25.26 -4.42 -2.35
N GLN A 266 -26.19 -4.23 -1.41
CA GLN A 266 -27.21 -3.20 -1.51
C GLN A 266 -26.72 -1.88 -0.93
N TRP A 267 -26.64 -0.85 -1.78
CA TRP A 267 -26.27 0.51 -1.39
C TRP A 267 -27.50 1.38 -1.20
N ILE A 268 -27.49 2.22 -0.18
CA ILE A 268 -28.53 3.24 0.07
C ILE A 268 -27.91 4.62 0.20
N LYS A 269 -28.62 5.66 -0.26
CA LYS A 269 -28.12 7.03 -0.25
C LYS A 269 -28.35 7.73 1.08
N GLU A 270 -29.42 7.39 1.77
CA GLU A 270 -29.86 8.08 2.99
C GLU A 270 -30.43 7.10 3.98
N ILE A 271 -30.25 7.40 5.27
CA ILE A 271 -30.83 6.65 6.39
C ILE A 271 -31.28 7.62 7.50
N ASN A 272 -32.44 7.37 8.07
CA ASN A 272 -32.87 8.10 9.26
C ASN A 272 -32.22 7.48 10.51
N LEU A 273 -31.39 8.23 11.20
CA LEU A 273 -30.68 7.81 12.42
C LEU A 273 -31.47 8.04 13.72
N SER A 274 -32.62 8.75 13.68
CA SER A 274 -33.36 9.16 14.88
C SER A 274 -34.01 7.95 15.58
N ASN A 275 -33.86 7.89 16.90
CA ASN A 275 -34.49 6.89 17.79
C ASN A 275 -34.19 5.42 17.46
N LYS A 276 -33.03 5.16 16.89
CA LYS A 276 -32.58 3.80 16.58
C LYS A 276 -31.36 3.44 17.40
N LYS A 277 -31.19 2.15 17.65
CA LYS A 277 -30.03 1.62 18.34
C LYS A 277 -28.84 1.54 17.38
N LEU A 278 -27.70 2.09 17.83
CA LEU A 278 -26.43 1.95 17.15
C LEU A 278 -25.74 0.67 17.63
N TYR A 279 -25.13 -0.06 16.71
CA TYR A 279 -24.22 -1.16 17.00
C TYR A 279 -22.82 -0.75 16.54
N VAL A 280 -21.86 -0.88 17.42
CA VAL A 280 -20.45 -0.65 17.08
C VAL A 280 -19.70 -1.95 17.35
N SER A 281 -19.24 -2.59 16.30
CA SER A 281 -18.39 -3.78 16.41
C SER A 281 -16.94 -3.39 16.23
N GLU A 282 -16.07 -3.96 17.04
CA GLU A 282 -14.65 -3.64 17.09
C GLU A 282 -13.82 -4.90 16.93
N ASP A 283 -12.80 -4.83 16.07
CA ASP A 283 -11.70 -5.78 16.08
C ASP A 283 -10.44 -5.16 16.70
N LEU A 284 -9.76 -5.95 17.54
CA LEU A 284 -8.70 -5.51 18.43
C LEU A 284 -7.31 -5.72 17.82
N GLY A 285 -6.69 -4.69 17.29
CA GLY A 285 -5.26 -4.72 16.99
C GLY A 285 -4.41 -4.28 18.19
N ILE A 286 -3.47 -5.11 18.64
CA ILE A 286 -2.52 -4.75 19.72
C ILE A 286 -1.25 -4.11 19.16
N ASN A 287 -0.73 -4.67 18.07
CA ASN A 287 0.38 -4.13 17.28
C ASN A 287 -0.04 -3.91 15.83
N ASP A 288 -1.34 -3.78 15.60
CA ASP A 288 -1.99 -3.71 14.31
C ASP A 288 -3.13 -2.69 14.37
N SER A 289 -3.86 -2.52 13.27
CA SER A 289 -4.99 -1.60 13.20
C SER A 289 -6.16 -2.08 14.05
N THR A 290 -6.73 -1.22 14.88
CA THR A 290 -8.06 -1.45 15.49
C THR A 290 -9.11 -0.87 14.55
N ALA A 291 -10.13 -1.66 14.20
CA ALA A 291 -11.21 -1.25 13.32
C ALA A 291 -12.57 -1.20 14.05
N LEU A 292 -13.36 -0.16 13.75
CA LEU A 292 -14.75 0.02 14.23
C LEU A 292 -15.69 0.03 13.03
N VAL A 293 -16.74 -0.78 13.08
CA VAL A 293 -17.86 -0.76 12.13
C VAL A 293 -19.11 -0.29 12.83
N PHE A 294 -19.74 0.76 12.31
CA PHE A 294 -20.95 1.38 12.86
C PHE A 294 -22.15 0.95 12.05
N THR A 295 -23.10 0.29 12.69
CA THR A 295 -24.28 -0.27 12.01
C THR A 295 -25.57 0.14 12.71
N MET A 296 -26.58 0.51 11.92
CA MET A 296 -27.92 0.87 12.40
C MET A 296 -28.96 0.31 11.44
N ASP A 297 -29.99 -0.39 11.97
CA ASP A 297 -30.99 -1.09 11.13
C ASP A 297 -30.37 -1.96 10.04
N ASN A 298 -29.38 -2.74 10.40
CA ASN A 298 -28.61 -3.58 9.48
C ASN A 298 -27.95 -2.79 8.32
N THR A 299 -27.79 -1.49 8.46
CA THR A 299 -27.07 -0.64 7.50
C THR A 299 -25.76 -0.20 8.11
N ILE A 300 -24.66 -0.46 7.41
CA ILE A 300 -23.34 0.08 7.76
C ILE A 300 -23.36 1.57 7.42
N ILE A 301 -23.16 2.42 8.43
CA ILE A 301 -23.29 3.88 8.32
C ILE A 301 -21.97 4.62 8.47
N ASN A 302 -20.97 3.99 9.08
CA ASN A 302 -19.63 4.53 9.23
C ASN A 302 -18.63 3.43 9.49
N HIS A 303 -17.37 3.71 9.18
CA HIS A 303 -16.21 2.90 9.47
C HIS A 303 -15.07 3.78 9.97
N TYR A 304 -14.29 3.28 10.91
CA TYR A 304 -13.08 3.93 11.39
C TYR A 304 -12.03 2.91 11.74
N ALA A 305 -10.83 3.07 11.23
CA ALA A 305 -9.67 2.24 11.57
C ALA A 305 -8.46 3.12 11.88
N ASN A 306 -7.65 2.72 12.86
CA ASN A 306 -6.41 3.41 13.20
C ASN A 306 -5.44 2.43 13.87
N THR A 307 -4.14 2.74 13.83
CA THR A 307 -3.06 2.00 14.49
C THR A 307 -2.53 2.77 15.69
N ASP A 308 -1.93 2.06 16.63
CA ASP A 308 -1.20 2.62 17.78
C ASP A 308 -1.99 3.65 18.63
N LYS A 309 -3.32 3.42 18.77
CA LYS A 309 -4.16 4.24 19.64
C LYS A 309 -4.64 3.46 20.85
N ALA A 310 -4.65 4.13 21.98
CA ALA A 310 -5.21 3.55 23.21
C ALA A 310 -6.74 3.40 23.12
N THR A 311 -7.30 2.47 23.87
CA THR A 311 -8.76 2.20 23.94
C THR A 311 -9.59 3.46 24.16
N ILE A 312 -9.11 4.40 24.97
CA ILE A 312 -9.82 5.65 25.23
C ILE A 312 -10.05 6.50 23.96
N HIS A 313 -9.12 6.45 23.00
CA HIS A 313 -9.27 7.14 21.71
C HIS A 313 -10.52 6.64 20.96
N TYR A 314 -10.74 5.33 20.90
CA TYR A 314 -11.91 4.73 20.23
C TYR A 314 -13.20 5.01 20.99
N ILE A 315 -13.16 4.97 22.32
CA ILE A 315 -14.28 5.36 23.18
C ILE A 315 -14.71 6.81 22.91
N GLU A 316 -13.76 7.73 22.83
CA GLU A 316 -14.03 9.14 22.53
C GLU A 316 -14.54 9.35 21.12
N TYR A 317 -14.01 8.60 20.15
CA TYR A 317 -14.51 8.62 18.78
C TYR A 317 -15.99 8.21 18.72
N ILE A 318 -16.36 7.10 19.35
CA ILE A 318 -17.77 6.63 19.43
C ILE A 318 -18.66 7.68 20.09
N LYS A 319 -18.25 8.23 21.22
CA LYS A 319 -19.02 9.28 21.93
C LYS A 319 -19.22 10.52 21.08
N ARG A 320 -18.19 10.96 20.36
CA ARG A 320 -18.28 12.10 19.45
C ARG A 320 -19.27 11.81 18.31
N PHE A 321 -19.16 10.65 17.68
CA PHE A 321 -20.08 10.21 16.63
C PHE A 321 -21.54 10.19 17.11
N MET A 322 -21.79 9.61 18.29
CA MET A 322 -23.12 9.58 18.91
C MET A 322 -23.67 11.01 19.15
N LYS A 323 -22.83 11.91 19.64
CA LYS A 323 -23.21 13.30 19.90
C LYS A 323 -23.54 14.06 18.61
N GLU A 324 -22.71 13.93 17.58
CA GLU A 324 -22.89 14.59 16.29
C GLU A 324 -24.20 14.15 15.59
N HIS A 325 -24.59 12.89 15.77
CA HIS A 325 -25.79 12.31 15.16
C HIS A 325 -26.99 12.20 16.12
N ASN A 326 -26.90 12.77 17.34
CA ASN A 326 -27.93 12.71 18.37
C ASN A 326 -28.42 11.30 18.70
N ILE A 327 -27.49 10.33 18.72
CA ILE A 327 -27.75 8.91 19.06
C ILE A 327 -27.62 8.72 20.57
N ARG A 328 -28.60 8.03 21.19
CA ARG A 328 -28.66 7.83 22.66
C ARG A 328 -28.40 6.39 23.08
N ASP A 329 -28.69 5.43 22.21
CA ASP A 329 -28.60 4.00 22.52
C ASP A 329 -27.54 3.35 21.64
N VAL A 330 -26.60 2.64 22.28
CA VAL A 330 -25.50 1.94 21.58
C VAL A 330 -25.20 0.61 22.25
N GLU A 331 -24.98 -0.42 21.45
CA GLU A 331 -24.39 -1.70 21.85
C GLU A 331 -22.98 -1.79 21.26
N ILE A 332 -21.99 -2.02 22.13
CA ILE A 332 -20.62 -2.29 21.74
C ILE A 332 -20.43 -3.80 21.64
N ILE A 333 -19.95 -4.28 20.50
CA ILE A 333 -19.70 -5.70 20.22
C ILE A 333 -18.19 -5.91 20.13
N LEU A 334 -17.66 -6.74 21.02
CA LEU A 334 -16.23 -7.00 21.14
C LEU A 334 -15.93 -8.48 20.87
N PRO A 335 -14.73 -8.80 20.35
CA PRO A 335 -14.27 -10.18 20.19
C PRO A 335 -14.07 -10.88 21.54
N HIS A 336 -13.87 -12.19 21.47
CA HIS A 336 -13.74 -13.08 22.64
C HIS A 336 -12.55 -12.74 23.55
N ASP A 337 -11.47 -12.24 22.98
CA ASP A 337 -10.22 -11.88 23.64
C ASP A 337 -10.24 -10.51 24.31
N ALA A 338 -11.28 -9.70 24.09
CA ALA A 338 -11.49 -8.42 24.80
C ALA A 338 -11.61 -8.53 26.31
N ARG A 339 -11.68 -9.76 26.84
CA ARG A 339 -11.63 -10.07 28.28
C ARG A 339 -10.21 -10.16 28.82
N ASN A 340 -9.23 -10.29 27.95
CA ASN A 340 -7.82 -10.38 28.34
C ASN A 340 -7.32 -9.00 28.83
N ARG A 341 -6.44 -9.00 29.82
CA ARG A 341 -5.82 -7.78 30.34
C ARG A 341 -4.72 -7.33 29.39
N GLN A 342 -5.01 -6.41 28.51
CA GLN A 342 -4.08 -5.98 27.42
C GLN A 342 -4.25 -4.51 27.04
N ASP A 343 -4.72 -3.64 27.93
CA ASP A 343 -4.74 -2.21 27.60
C ASP A 343 -3.33 -1.62 27.70
N ALA A 344 -2.87 -0.93 26.66
CA ALA A 344 -1.52 -0.38 26.57
C ALA A 344 -1.22 0.71 27.64
N ILE A 345 -2.24 1.28 28.27
CA ILE A 345 -2.11 2.34 29.29
C ILE A 345 -2.26 1.78 30.71
N ASP A 346 -3.09 0.75 30.88
CA ASP A 346 -3.34 0.12 32.18
C ASP A 346 -3.39 -1.41 32.00
N TYR A 347 -2.26 -2.07 32.18
CA TYR A 347 -2.14 -3.55 32.11
C TYR A 347 -3.06 -4.32 33.10
N LEU A 348 -3.78 -3.60 33.96
CA LEU A 348 -4.69 -4.16 34.94
C LEU A 348 -6.13 -4.20 34.43
N THR A 349 -6.48 -3.45 33.37
CA THR A 349 -7.85 -3.32 32.88
C THR A 349 -8.02 -4.06 31.53
N SER A 350 -9.06 -4.85 31.40
CA SER A 350 -9.43 -5.44 30.10
C SER A 350 -10.14 -4.41 29.23
N ARG A 351 -10.10 -4.59 27.89
CA ARG A 351 -10.80 -3.72 26.96
C ARG A 351 -12.31 -3.67 27.26
N ARG A 352 -12.91 -4.83 27.58
CA ARG A 352 -14.30 -4.90 28.03
C ARG A 352 -14.57 -3.98 29.22
N GLU A 353 -13.70 -4.02 30.24
CA GLU A 353 -13.87 -3.17 31.45
C GLU A 353 -13.74 -1.69 31.10
N ALA A 354 -12.80 -1.32 30.24
CA ALA A 354 -12.64 0.04 29.76
C ALA A 354 -13.93 0.55 29.08
N TYR A 355 -14.50 -0.22 28.15
CA TYR A 355 -15.76 0.14 27.50
C TYR A 355 -16.95 0.18 28.47
N SER A 356 -17.04 -0.77 29.40
CA SER A 356 -18.13 -0.84 30.35
C SER A 356 -18.19 0.33 31.35
N LYS A 357 -17.10 1.07 31.54
CA LYS A 357 -17.08 2.33 32.28
C LYS A 357 -17.82 3.47 31.55
N HIS A 358 -18.00 3.35 30.25
CA HIS A 358 -18.52 4.43 29.39
C HIS A 358 -19.82 4.08 28.66
N PHE A 359 -20.08 2.80 28.40
CA PHE A 359 -21.28 2.32 27.71
C PHE A 359 -22.00 1.28 28.56
N ARG A 360 -23.34 1.33 28.54
CA ARG A 360 -24.18 0.43 29.32
C ARG A 360 -24.23 -0.99 28.72
N ASP A 361 -24.29 -1.07 27.41
CA ASP A 361 -24.45 -2.34 26.67
C ASP A 361 -23.14 -2.70 25.96
N VAL A 362 -22.36 -3.57 26.61
CA VAL A 362 -21.06 -4.06 26.08
C VAL A 362 -21.10 -5.57 26.05
N ARG A 363 -21.12 -6.12 24.85
CA ARG A 363 -21.18 -7.55 24.59
C ARG A 363 -19.86 -8.09 24.08
N VAL A 364 -19.35 -9.11 24.75
CA VAL A 364 -18.19 -9.89 24.28
C VAL A 364 -18.70 -11.19 23.68
N LEU A 365 -18.35 -11.43 22.43
CA LEU A 365 -18.69 -12.65 21.73
C LEU A 365 -17.87 -13.84 22.26
N ARG A 366 -18.31 -15.06 21.94
CA ARG A 366 -17.47 -16.26 22.08
C ARG A 366 -16.53 -16.38 20.87
N ALA A 367 -15.51 -17.22 20.97
CA ALA A 367 -14.68 -17.57 19.82
C ALA A 367 -15.50 -18.34 18.79
N TYR A 368 -15.30 -18.03 17.52
CA TYR A 368 -15.93 -18.69 16.39
C TYR A 368 -14.85 -19.13 15.41
N GLU A 369 -15.17 -20.12 14.60
CA GLU A 369 -14.32 -20.54 13.48
C GLU A 369 -14.35 -19.47 12.39
N VAL A 370 -13.16 -19.05 11.91
CA VAL A 370 -12.99 -17.95 10.95
C VAL A 370 -13.77 -18.20 9.65
N ASN A 371 -13.72 -19.41 9.10
CA ASN A 371 -14.48 -19.73 7.88
C ASN A 371 -15.99 -19.57 8.07
N LYS A 372 -16.51 -19.89 9.26
CA LYS A 372 -17.92 -19.72 9.60
C LYS A 372 -18.31 -18.23 9.69
N THR A 373 -17.46 -17.38 10.27
CA THR A 373 -17.75 -15.95 10.35
C THR A 373 -17.78 -15.31 8.97
N ILE A 374 -16.82 -15.68 8.12
CA ILE A 374 -16.76 -15.26 6.71
C ILE A 374 -18.02 -15.69 5.95
N GLU A 375 -18.45 -16.96 6.08
CA GLU A 375 -19.60 -17.50 5.37
C GLU A 375 -20.90 -16.78 5.74
N ILE A 376 -21.14 -16.56 7.03
CA ILE A 376 -22.33 -15.82 7.51
C ILE A 376 -22.30 -14.37 7.01
N THR A 377 -21.16 -13.75 6.99
CA THR A 377 -21.02 -12.37 6.50
C THR A 377 -21.26 -12.28 5.00
N ARG A 378 -20.70 -13.19 4.19
CA ARG A 378 -20.97 -13.31 2.75
C ARG A 378 -22.46 -13.50 2.49
N HIS A 379 -23.08 -14.48 3.15
CA HIS A 379 -24.50 -14.74 3.03
C HIS A 379 -25.35 -13.52 3.41
N SER A 380 -24.97 -12.79 4.47
CA SER A 380 -25.71 -11.60 4.92
C SER A 380 -25.65 -10.47 3.92
N ILE A 381 -24.53 -10.29 3.22
CA ILE A 381 -24.38 -9.30 2.14
C ILE A 381 -25.21 -9.75 0.92
N GLU A 382 -25.06 -10.99 0.46
CA GLU A 382 -25.71 -11.54 -0.73
C GLU A 382 -27.23 -11.60 -0.62
N GLN A 383 -27.75 -11.81 0.59
CA GLN A 383 -29.20 -11.82 0.86
C GLN A 383 -29.73 -10.44 1.26
N HIS A 384 -28.97 -9.39 1.08
CA HIS A 384 -29.34 -8.01 1.41
C HIS A 384 -29.77 -7.79 2.87
N LYS A 385 -29.34 -8.70 3.79
CA LYS A 385 -29.56 -8.54 5.22
C LYS A 385 -28.72 -7.40 5.79
N ILE A 386 -27.64 -7.06 5.11
CA ILE A 386 -26.80 -5.89 5.38
C ILE A 386 -26.84 -4.95 4.18
N LYS A 387 -26.95 -3.66 4.47
CA LYS A 387 -26.90 -2.58 3.50
C LYS A 387 -25.72 -1.67 3.77
N PHE A 388 -25.29 -0.92 2.76
CA PHE A 388 -24.18 0.00 2.82
C PHE A 388 -24.65 1.42 2.54
N LEU A 389 -24.39 2.35 3.46
CA LEU A 389 -24.65 3.76 3.21
C LEU A 389 -23.61 4.31 2.24
N ASP A 390 -24.05 5.00 1.21
CA ASP A 390 -23.19 5.61 0.20
C ASP A 390 -22.49 6.87 0.74
N CYS A 391 -21.47 6.69 1.56
CA CYS A 391 -20.62 7.75 2.11
C CYS A 391 -19.15 7.36 2.04
N THR A 392 -18.26 8.33 2.20
CA THR A 392 -16.81 8.15 2.04
C THR A 392 -16.26 7.04 2.93
N SER A 393 -16.55 7.06 4.25
CA SER A 393 -16.02 6.07 5.19
C SER A 393 -16.46 4.64 4.90
N VAL A 394 -17.70 4.44 4.40
CA VAL A 394 -18.19 3.11 4.02
C VAL A 394 -17.61 2.66 2.68
N ARG A 395 -17.41 3.57 1.74
CA ARG A 395 -16.68 3.24 0.50
C ARG A 395 -15.24 2.83 0.78
N ASP A 396 -14.56 3.52 1.69
CA ASP A 396 -13.20 3.15 2.11
C ASP A 396 -13.19 1.78 2.81
N MET A 397 -14.18 1.50 3.67
CA MET A 397 -14.38 0.18 4.25
C MET A 397 -14.50 -0.91 3.17
N VAL A 398 -15.33 -0.70 2.16
CA VAL A 398 -15.54 -1.67 1.07
C VAL A 398 -14.26 -1.88 0.27
N ARG A 399 -13.43 -0.85 0.08
CA ARG A 399 -12.10 -1.00 -0.54
C ARG A 399 -11.21 -1.94 0.29
N LEU A 400 -11.20 -1.79 1.62
CA LEU A 400 -10.46 -2.68 2.51
C LEU A 400 -11.01 -4.11 2.45
N MET A 401 -12.32 -4.29 2.46
CA MET A 401 -12.94 -5.62 2.32
C MET A 401 -12.58 -6.33 1.00
N LYS A 402 -12.47 -5.59 -0.10
CA LYS A 402 -12.01 -6.10 -1.40
C LYS A 402 -10.52 -6.47 -1.41
N ALA A 403 -9.72 -5.92 -0.50
CA ALA A 403 -8.31 -6.25 -0.33
C ALA A 403 -8.07 -7.46 0.60
N TYR A 404 -9.09 -7.91 1.34
CA TYR A 404 -8.99 -9.07 2.22
C TYR A 404 -9.01 -10.37 1.41
N GLU A 405 -7.93 -11.13 1.49
CA GLU A 405 -7.66 -12.24 0.59
C GLU A 405 -7.33 -13.56 1.30
N TRP A 406 -7.55 -14.66 0.59
CA TRP A 406 -7.10 -15.97 1.00
C TRP A 406 -5.59 -16.13 0.77
N LYS A 407 -4.94 -16.82 1.69
CA LYS A 407 -3.54 -17.25 1.53
C LYS A 407 -3.45 -18.32 0.45
N ILE A 408 -2.48 -18.13 -0.46
CA ILE A 408 -2.17 -19.07 -1.53
C ILE A 408 -0.92 -19.85 -1.19
N ASP A 409 -0.93 -21.15 -1.44
CA ASP A 409 0.28 -21.96 -1.42
C ASP A 409 1.17 -21.56 -2.61
N ASN A 410 2.36 -21.08 -2.32
CA ASN A 410 3.31 -20.61 -3.36
C ASN A 410 3.85 -21.74 -4.24
N SER A 411 3.73 -23.00 -3.82
CA SER A 411 4.23 -24.17 -4.55
C SER A 411 3.18 -24.78 -5.47
N THR A 412 1.92 -24.81 -5.04
CA THR A 412 0.81 -25.43 -5.79
C THR A 412 -0.11 -24.41 -6.45
N GLY A 413 -0.11 -23.15 -5.99
CA GLY A 413 -1.04 -22.12 -6.41
C GLY A 413 -2.45 -22.29 -5.80
N GLU A 414 -2.65 -23.25 -4.90
CA GLU A 414 -3.94 -23.54 -4.30
C GLU A 414 -4.30 -22.56 -3.18
N ASN A 415 -5.60 -22.26 -3.09
CA ASN A 415 -6.18 -21.46 -2.03
C ASN A 415 -6.27 -22.28 -0.74
N LEU A 416 -5.54 -21.87 0.30
CA LEU A 416 -5.49 -22.57 1.59
C LEU A 416 -6.72 -22.36 2.47
N ARG A 417 -7.69 -21.54 2.04
CA ARG A 417 -8.86 -21.11 2.85
C ARG A 417 -8.49 -20.57 4.24
N VAL A 418 -7.32 -19.98 4.33
CA VAL A 418 -6.82 -19.27 5.50
C VAL A 418 -6.68 -17.80 5.09
N PRO A 419 -7.33 -16.86 5.76
CA PRO A 419 -7.18 -15.44 5.44
C PRO A 419 -5.75 -14.95 5.65
N VAL A 420 -5.32 -13.99 4.85
CA VAL A 420 -4.07 -13.29 5.06
C VAL A 420 -4.29 -12.23 6.13
N HIS A 421 -3.62 -12.40 7.27
CA HIS A 421 -3.50 -11.36 8.29
C HIS A 421 -2.15 -10.67 8.07
N GLY A 422 -2.17 -9.38 7.77
CA GLY A 422 -0.96 -8.60 7.49
C GLY A 422 -0.85 -7.36 8.34
N ARG A 423 0.35 -7.06 8.82
CA ARG A 423 0.65 -5.76 9.43
C ARG A 423 0.53 -4.68 8.36
N GLY A 424 -0.27 -3.64 8.60
CA GLY A 424 -0.33 -2.44 7.77
C GLY A 424 -1.53 -2.29 6.83
N LEU A 425 -2.32 -3.35 6.59
CA LEU A 425 -3.64 -3.21 5.97
C LEU A 425 -4.71 -3.45 7.02
N ALA A 426 -5.52 -2.44 7.30
CA ALA A 426 -6.70 -2.58 8.16
C ALA A 426 -7.79 -3.51 7.56
N ALA A 427 -7.47 -4.24 6.49
CA ALA A 427 -8.40 -5.08 5.74
C ALA A 427 -8.94 -6.24 6.59
N SER A 428 -8.05 -7.03 7.24
CA SER A 428 -8.47 -8.12 8.11
C SER A 428 -9.28 -7.59 9.29
N ASN A 429 -8.76 -6.60 10.01
CA ASN A 429 -9.43 -6.03 11.19
C ASN A 429 -10.79 -5.40 10.84
N THR A 430 -10.90 -4.78 9.66
CA THR A 430 -12.17 -4.23 9.15
C THR A 430 -13.18 -5.34 8.87
N CYS A 431 -12.74 -6.43 8.24
CA CYS A 431 -13.59 -7.57 7.95
C CYS A 431 -14.01 -8.30 9.24
N ASP A 432 -13.06 -8.56 10.14
CA ASP A 432 -13.31 -9.20 11.43
C ASP A 432 -14.32 -8.39 12.26
N ALA A 433 -14.20 -7.05 12.30
CA ALA A 433 -15.17 -6.18 12.95
C ALA A 433 -16.58 -6.31 12.35
N LEU A 434 -16.72 -6.39 11.02
CA LEU A 434 -18.01 -6.63 10.36
C LEU A 434 -18.53 -8.03 10.65
N GLU A 435 -17.66 -9.04 10.63
CA GLU A 435 -17.98 -10.43 10.93
C GLU A 435 -18.56 -10.56 12.34
N TYR A 436 -18.00 -9.86 13.33
CA TYR A 436 -18.55 -9.86 14.69
C TYR A 436 -19.97 -9.29 14.74
N TYR A 437 -20.26 -8.23 13.99
CA TYR A 437 -21.64 -7.75 13.85
C TYR A 437 -22.55 -8.82 13.23
N CYS A 438 -22.12 -9.45 12.16
CA CYS A 438 -22.91 -10.50 11.48
C CYS A 438 -23.17 -11.70 12.38
N MET A 439 -22.17 -12.15 13.12
CA MET A 439 -22.31 -13.23 14.10
C MET A 439 -23.32 -12.87 15.20
N ARG A 440 -23.27 -11.63 15.69
CA ARG A 440 -24.19 -11.14 16.70
C ARG A 440 -25.65 -11.12 16.23
N MET A 441 -25.87 -10.75 14.98
CA MET A 441 -27.21 -10.48 14.46
C MET A 441 -27.82 -11.67 13.69
N PHE A 442 -27.02 -12.46 13.00
CA PHE A 442 -27.53 -13.38 12.00
C PHE A 442 -27.20 -14.87 12.23
N LEU A 443 -26.35 -15.21 13.20
CA LEU A 443 -25.92 -16.59 13.46
C LEU A 443 -27.11 -17.53 13.67
N GLU A 444 -28.04 -17.19 14.58
CA GLU A 444 -29.18 -18.05 14.93
C GLU A 444 -30.11 -18.28 13.73
N VAL A 445 -30.33 -17.23 12.94
CA VAL A 445 -31.16 -17.31 11.72
C VAL A 445 -30.49 -18.17 10.66
N TYR A 446 -29.16 -18.02 10.51
CA TYR A 446 -28.38 -18.80 9.57
C TYR A 446 -28.38 -20.30 9.91
N GLU A 447 -28.13 -20.65 11.18
CA GLU A 447 -28.15 -22.03 11.67
C GLU A 447 -29.53 -22.67 11.55
N LYS A 448 -30.61 -21.91 11.74
CA LYS A 448 -31.97 -22.41 11.52
C LYS A 448 -32.25 -22.74 10.05
N ASN A 449 -31.89 -21.84 9.14
CA ASN A 449 -32.09 -22.03 7.71
C ASN A 449 -31.35 -23.28 7.17
N ILE A 450 -30.12 -23.56 7.67
CA ILE A 450 -29.38 -24.76 7.26
C ILE A 450 -30.10 -26.03 7.75
N LYS A 451 -30.57 -26.05 9.01
CA LYS A 451 -31.32 -27.22 9.53
C LYS A 451 -32.59 -27.47 8.73
N ASP A 452 -33.32 -26.43 8.35
CA ASP A 452 -34.53 -26.54 7.56
C ASP A 452 -34.24 -27.08 6.14
N LEU A 453 -33.07 -26.81 5.57
CA LEU A 453 -32.62 -27.37 4.29
C LEU A 453 -32.24 -28.87 4.39
N ASP A 454 -31.59 -29.27 5.47
CA ASP A 454 -31.18 -30.67 5.69
C ASP A 454 -32.41 -31.62 5.92
N TRP A 455 -33.47 -31.13 6.52
CA TRP A 455 -34.69 -31.91 6.71
C TRP A 455 -35.52 -32.08 5.43
N GLY A 456 -35.41 -31.12 4.49
CA GLY A 456 -36.14 -31.20 3.20
C GLY A 456 -35.56 -32.21 2.21
N SER A 457 -34.40 -32.78 2.44
CA SER A 457 -33.74 -33.77 1.58
C SER A 457 -34.06 -35.22 1.94
N TYR A 458 -34.83 -35.48 3.02
CA TYR A 458 -35.19 -36.83 3.50
C TYR A 458 -36.70 -37.18 3.35
N GLU A 459 -37.51 -36.29 2.75
CA GLU A 459 -38.95 -36.54 2.51
C GLU A 459 -39.32 -36.65 1.02
N ASN A 460 -38.48 -37.26 0.17
CA ASN A 460 -38.87 -37.65 -1.19
C ASN A 460 -38.36 -39.05 -1.54
#